data_678d3f787e9c4a8e89922cd937d3608d
#
_entry.id   678d3f787e9c4a8e89922cd937d3608d
#
_cell.length_a   1.000
_cell.length_b   1.000
_cell.length_c   1.000
_cell.angle_alpha   90.00
_cell.angle_beta   90.00
_cell.angle_gamma   90.00
#
_symmetry.space_group_name_H-M   'P 1'
#
loop_
_entity.id
_entity.type
_entity.pdbx_description
1 polymer ?
#
loop_
_entity_poly.entity_id
_entity_poly.type
_entity_poly.pdbx_seq_one_letter_code
_entity_poly.pdbx_strand_id
1 'polypeptide(L)'
;MNLEKLKDVETEFLLQYPSGFQDAKFFPTMKKFDPSKLETFTKENLKKENFSNPNLVVDAFFKIIQKSALVSLFDKLKFRDMKDSLTSYEKDMLSIELFELIHGNQKNGFEGLVEFLAQYSLAKWTIISVVLYYNNRQKEYFVKPTTTKNVIKYFEIKD
;
A
#
# COMPACT_ATOMS: atom_id res chain seq x y z
N MET A 1 -4.38 22.58 10.04
CA MET A 1 -3.02 22.01 10.25
C MET A 1 -2.15 23.03 10.96
N ASN A 2 -1.44 22.62 12.02
CA ASN A 2 -0.53 23.49 12.78
C ASN A 2 0.82 23.58 12.06
N LEU A 3 1.06 24.72 11.39
CA LEU A 3 2.27 24.96 10.58
C LEU A 3 3.54 25.17 11.44
N GLU A 4 3.40 25.66 12.68
CA GLU A 4 4.55 25.83 13.59
C GLU A 4 5.12 24.46 13.94
N LYS A 5 4.27 23.53 14.38
CA LYS A 5 4.68 22.16 14.67
C LYS A 5 5.33 21.47 13.46
N LEU A 6 4.83 21.74 12.25
CA LEU A 6 5.43 21.19 11.04
C LEU A 6 6.84 21.73 10.80
N LYS A 7 7.02 23.04 10.97
CA LYS A 7 8.36 23.69 10.86
C LYS A 7 9.34 23.21 11.91
N ASP A 8 8.86 23.01 13.15
CA ASP A 8 9.71 22.48 14.23
C ASP A 8 10.22 21.08 13.89
N VAL A 9 9.32 20.18 13.46
CA VAL A 9 9.70 18.82 13.05
C VAL A 9 10.63 18.82 11.82
N GLU A 10 10.39 19.70 10.84
CA GLU A 10 11.29 19.87 9.69
C GLU A 10 12.67 20.34 10.15
N THR A 11 12.72 21.32 11.06
CA THR A 11 13.97 21.84 11.59
C THR A 11 14.75 20.76 12.35
N GLU A 12 14.09 20.01 13.23
CA GLU A 12 14.71 18.88 13.95
C GLU A 12 15.24 17.81 12.98
N PHE A 13 14.46 17.48 11.95
CA PHE A 13 14.87 16.53 10.92
C PHE A 13 16.11 17.00 10.16
N LEU A 14 16.14 18.27 9.73
CA LEU A 14 17.28 18.83 8.99
C LEU A 14 18.52 19.06 9.87
N LEU A 15 18.36 19.28 11.18
CA LEU A 15 19.48 19.28 12.13
C LEU A 15 20.12 17.89 12.23
N GLN A 16 19.32 16.84 12.22
CA GLN A 16 19.80 15.47 12.28
C GLN A 16 20.34 14.98 10.93
N TYR A 17 19.69 15.38 9.84
CA TYR A 17 19.98 14.98 8.45
C TYR A 17 20.10 16.24 7.55
N PRO A 18 21.24 16.94 7.56
CA PRO A 18 21.40 18.22 6.85
C PRO A 18 21.11 18.17 5.35
N SER A 19 21.32 17.01 4.70
CA SER A 19 20.97 16.77 3.30
C SER A 19 19.57 16.16 3.11
N GLY A 20 18.72 16.20 4.15
CA GLY A 20 17.37 15.65 4.11
C GLY A 20 17.34 14.15 3.85
N PHE A 21 16.44 13.71 3.01
CA PHE A 21 16.33 12.30 2.62
C PHE A 21 17.51 11.79 1.78
N GLN A 22 18.39 12.66 1.30
CA GLN A 22 19.63 12.31 0.59
C GLN A 22 20.83 12.21 1.52
N ASP A 23 20.65 12.43 2.81
CA ASP A 23 21.74 12.35 3.79
C ASP A 23 22.28 10.93 3.92
N ALA A 24 23.61 10.80 3.90
CA ALA A 24 24.28 9.48 3.99
C ALA A 24 23.90 8.72 5.27
N LYS A 25 23.63 9.41 6.37
CA LYS A 25 23.18 8.82 7.64
C LYS A 25 21.78 8.20 7.52
N PHE A 26 20.97 8.65 6.55
CA PHE A 26 19.62 8.14 6.32
C PHE A 26 19.60 6.88 5.43
N PHE A 27 20.65 6.63 4.65
CA PHE A 27 20.73 5.48 3.73
C PHE A 27 20.48 4.11 4.36
N PRO A 28 21.00 3.76 5.54
CA PRO A 28 20.73 2.45 6.14
C PRO A 28 19.23 2.22 6.38
N THR A 29 18.51 3.28 6.80
CA THR A 29 17.05 3.24 7.00
C THR A 29 16.34 3.13 5.66
N MET A 30 16.73 3.95 4.67
CA MET A 30 16.18 3.91 3.31
C MET A 30 16.36 2.55 2.65
N LYS A 31 17.55 1.96 2.75
CA LYS A 31 17.86 0.65 2.14
C LYS A 31 16.96 -0.47 2.69
N LYS A 32 16.63 -0.42 3.97
CA LYS A 32 15.75 -1.41 4.61
C LYS A 32 14.31 -1.33 4.07
N PHE A 33 13.87 -0.14 3.70
CA PHE A 33 12.51 0.14 3.25
C PHE A 33 12.43 0.56 1.78
N ASP A 34 13.50 0.30 1.00
CA ASP A 34 13.54 0.67 -0.42
C ASP A 34 12.36 0.03 -1.18
N PRO A 35 11.43 0.84 -1.66
CA PRO A 35 10.24 0.37 -2.35
C PRO A 35 10.47 0.09 -3.85
N SER A 36 11.63 0.46 -4.40
CA SER A 36 11.88 0.52 -5.85
C SER A 36 11.62 -0.81 -6.56
N LYS A 37 12.11 -1.90 -5.99
CA LYS A 37 11.93 -3.23 -6.58
C LYS A 37 10.47 -3.66 -6.63
N LEU A 38 9.73 -3.35 -5.56
CA LEU A 38 8.33 -3.75 -5.46
C LEU A 38 7.43 -2.81 -6.28
N GLU A 39 7.81 -1.54 -6.42
CA GLU A 39 7.17 -0.60 -7.33
C GLU A 39 7.30 -1.07 -8.80
N THR A 40 8.51 -1.39 -9.24
CA THR A 40 8.76 -1.94 -10.59
C THR A 40 7.93 -3.22 -10.80
N PHE A 41 8.01 -4.15 -9.86
CA PHE A 41 7.23 -5.39 -9.92
C PHE A 41 5.73 -5.13 -10.04
N THR A 42 5.18 -4.21 -9.23
CA THR A 42 3.75 -3.87 -9.24
C THR A 42 3.32 -3.31 -10.60
N LYS A 43 4.05 -2.32 -11.11
CA LYS A 43 3.77 -1.68 -12.41
C LYS A 43 3.83 -2.66 -13.58
N GLU A 44 4.77 -3.60 -13.56
CA GLU A 44 4.92 -4.61 -14.61
C GLU A 44 3.83 -5.67 -14.56
N ASN A 45 3.43 -6.11 -13.38
CA ASN A 45 2.52 -7.23 -13.22
C ASN A 45 1.04 -6.82 -13.11
N LEU A 46 0.74 -5.59 -12.68
CA LEU A 46 -0.62 -5.04 -12.61
C LEU A 46 -0.91 -4.01 -13.71
N LYS A 47 -0.22 -4.08 -14.87
CA LYS A 47 -0.60 -3.31 -16.05
C LYS A 47 -1.88 -3.87 -16.69
N LYS A 48 -2.62 -3.01 -17.39
CA LYS A 48 -3.97 -3.34 -17.93
C LYS A 48 -4.04 -4.67 -18.69
N GLU A 49 -3.03 -4.96 -19.51
CA GLU A 49 -3.01 -6.14 -20.36
C GLU A 49 -2.99 -7.45 -19.56
N ASN A 50 -2.44 -7.44 -18.36
CA ASN A 50 -2.32 -8.62 -17.51
C ASN A 50 -3.63 -9.02 -16.87
N PHE A 51 -4.61 -8.13 -16.80
CA PHE A 51 -5.94 -8.40 -16.21
C PHE A 51 -6.81 -9.35 -17.06
N SER A 52 -6.38 -9.68 -18.27
CA SER A 52 -6.96 -10.81 -19.01
C SER A 52 -6.68 -12.18 -18.36
N ASN A 53 -5.74 -12.25 -17.41
CA ASN A 53 -5.40 -13.46 -16.67
C ASN A 53 -5.55 -13.23 -15.15
N PRO A 54 -6.72 -13.54 -14.56
CA PRO A 54 -6.98 -13.33 -13.13
C PRO A 54 -6.01 -14.06 -12.20
N ASN A 55 -5.55 -15.27 -12.57
CA ASN A 55 -4.55 -15.98 -11.74
C ASN A 55 -3.25 -15.21 -11.62
N LEU A 56 -2.77 -14.62 -12.71
CA LEU A 56 -1.55 -13.81 -12.72
C LEU A 56 -1.72 -12.56 -11.85
N VAL A 57 -2.87 -11.89 -11.92
CA VAL A 57 -3.18 -10.70 -11.12
C VAL A 57 -3.24 -11.03 -9.63
N VAL A 58 -3.93 -12.11 -9.26
CA VAL A 58 -4.04 -12.56 -7.86
C VAL A 58 -2.67 -12.97 -7.31
N ASP A 59 -1.85 -13.67 -8.10
CA ASP A 59 -0.48 -14.03 -7.73
C ASP A 59 0.41 -12.79 -7.57
N ALA A 60 0.25 -11.79 -8.42
CA ALA A 60 0.96 -10.52 -8.30
C ALA A 60 0.57 -9.77 -7.02
N PHE A 61 -0.72 -9.65 -6.75
CA PHE A 61 -1.22 -9.02 -5.52
C PHE A 61 -0.70 -9.75 -4.27
N PHE A 62 -0.79 -11.08 -4.25
CA PHE A 62 -0.21 -11.89 -3.18
C PHE A 62 1.29 -11.59 -2.98
N LYS A 63 2.06 -11.54 -4.05
CA LYS A 63 3.51 -11.27 -3.98
C LYS A 63 3.81 -9.88 -3.45
N ILE A 64 3.00 -8.87 -3.81
CA ILE A 64 3.11 -7.51 -3.27
C ILE A 64 2.91 -7.55 -1.75
N ILE A 65 1.83 -8.19 -1.27
CA ILE A 65 1.55 -8.34 0.16
C ILE A 65 2.69 -9.06 0.87
N GLN A 66 3.15 -10.20 0.33
CA GLN A 66 4.20 -11.02 0.97
C GLN A 66 5.55 -10.31 1.06
N LYS A 67 5.92 -9.57 0.03
CA LYS A 67 7.24 -8.91 -0.04
C LYS A 67 7.28 -7.53 0.61
N SER A 68 6.12 -6.89 0.83
CA SER A 68 6.07 -5.57 1.45
C SER A 68 6.56 -5.60 2.90
N ALA A 69 7.49 -4.71 3.23
CA ALA A 69 7.89 -4.47 4.63
C ALA A 69 6.81 -3.70 5.43
N LEU A 70 5.81 -3.16 4.75
CA LEU A 70 4.74 -2.34 5.33
C LEU A 70 3.58 -3.17 5.89
N VAL A 71 3.44 -4.43 5.44
CA VAL A 71 2.36 -5.34 5.85
C VAL A 71 2.84 -6.24 6.98
N SER A 72 2.01 -6.43 8.01
CA SER A 72 2.33 -7.27 9.16
C SER A 72 2.46 -8.76 8.77
N LEU A 73 3.30 -9.51 9.50
CA LEU A 73 3.44 -10.95 9.28
C LEU A 73 2.10 -11.68 9.43
N PHE A 74 1.30 -11.28 10.39
CA PHE A 74 -0.01 -11.87 10.64
C PHE A 74 -0.97 -11.69 9.44
N ASP A 75 -1.00 -10.49 8.85
CA ASP A 75 -1.81 -10.23 7.67
C ASP A 75 -1.29 -10.99 6.43
N LYS A 76 0.02 -11.15 6.31
CA LYS A 76 0.63 -11.96 5.24
C LYS A 76 0.20 -13.43 5.32
N LEU A 77 0.19 -14.00 6.51
CA LEU A 77 -0.26 -15.38 6.71
C LEU A 77 -1.74 -15.53 6.34
N LYS A 78 -2.61 -14.65 6.86
CA LYS A 78 -4.03 -14.64 6.50
C LYS A 78 -4.27 -14.48 5.00
N PHE A 79 -3.51 -13.60 4.36
CA PHE A 79 -3.63 -13.37 2.92
C PHE A 79 -3.22 -14.60 2.09
N ARG A 80 -2.18 -15.33 2.54
CA ARG A 80 -1.81 -16.61 1.94
C ARG A 80 -2.94 -17.61 2.05
N ASP A 81 -3.49 -17.79 3.26
CA ASP A 81 -4.56 -18.75 3.52
C ASP A 81 -5.81 -18.42 2.69
N MET A 82 -6.18 -17.13 2.57
CA MET A 82 -7.21 -16.66 1.65
C MET A 82 -6.89 -17.07 0.21
N LYS A 83 -5.72 -16.69 -0.31
CA LYS A 83 -5.33 -16.97 -1.69
C LYS A 83 -5.44 -18.45 -2.03
N ASP A 84 -4.98 -19.31 -1.12
CA ASP A 84 -4.99 -20.77 -1.31
C ASP A 84 -6.42 -21.37 -1.32
N SER A 85 -7.40 -20.67 -0.72
CA SER A 85 -8.79 -21.06 -0.67
C SER A 85 -9.64 -20.55 -1.84
N LEU A 86 -9.15 -19.56 -2.62
CA LEU A 86 -9.93 -18.93 -3.68
C LEU A 86 -10.28 -19.89 -4.82
N THR A 87 -11.55 -19.96 -5.13
CA THR A 87 -12.07 -20.57 -6.38
C THR A 87 -11.69 -19.73 -7.59
N SER A 88 -11.84 -20.30 -8.81
CA SER A 88 -11.62 -19.55 -10.05
C SER A 88 -12.52 -18.32 -10.15
N TYR A 89 -13.79 -18.46 -9.75
CA TYR A 89 -14.75 -17.34 -9.74
C TYR A 89 -14.32 -16.22 -8.79
N GLU A 90 -13.87 -16.55 -7.59
CA GLU A 90 -13.41 -15.55 -6.62
C GLU A 90 -12.13 -14.85 -7.07
N LYS A 91 -11.24 -15.55 -7.79
CA LYS A 91 -10.07 -14.92 -8.42
C LYS A 91 -10.48 -13.95 -9.53
N ASP A 92 -11.48 -14.29 -10.33
CA ASP A 92 -12.04 -13.38 -11.33
C ASP A 92 -12.60 -12.12 -10.66
N MET A 93 -13.42 -12.28 -9.61
CA MET A 93 -13.98 -11.15 -8.86
C MET A 93 -12.88 -10.27 -8.24
N LEU A 94 -11.91 -10.85 -7.55
CA LEU A 94 -10.79 -10.12 -6.98
C LEU A 94 -9.99 -9.34 -8.04
N SER A 95 -9.79 -9.96 -9.21
CA SER A 95 -9.11 -9.32 -10.34
C SER A 95 -9.90 -8.13 -10.89
N ILE A 96 -11.22 -8.24 -11.00
CA ILE A 96 -12.11 -7.15 -11.43
C ILE A 96 -12.02 -5.97 -10.48
N GLU A 97 -12.13 -6.20 -9.16
CA GLU A 97 -12.06 -5.13 -8.17
C GLU A 97 -10.68 -4.45 -8.15
N LEU A 98 -9.60 -5.21 -8.33
CA LEU A 98 -8.26 -4.66 -8.48
C LEU A 98 -8.11 -3.84 -9.77
N PHE A 99 -8.73 -4.27 -10.87
CA PHE A 99 -8.74 -3.50 -12.10
C PHE A 99 -9.44 -2.15 -11.91
N GLU A 100 -10.64 -2.17 -11.34
CA GLU A 100 -11.39 -0.95 -11.05
C GLU A 100 -10.61 -0.01 -10.12
N LEU A 101 -9.96 -0.55 -9.09
CA LEU A 101 -9.15 0.21 -8.14
C LEU A 101 -7.96 0.92 -8.79
N ILE A 102 -7.27 0.26 -9.74
CA ILE A 102 -6.01 0.74 -10.31
C ILE A 102 -6.21 1.47 -11.64
N HIS A 103 -7.14 1.01 -12.47
CA HIS A 103 -7.28 1.44 -13.87
C HIS A 103 -8.67 1.93 -14.26
N GLY A 104 -9.67 1.67 -13.42
CA GLY A 104 -11.05 2.01 -13.67
C GLY A 104 -11.59 3.09 -12.74
N ASN A 105 -12.77 2.84 -12.17
CA ASN A 105 -13.36 3.70 -11.14
C ASN A 105 -12.80 3.33 -9.77
N GLN A 106 -11.80 4.08 -9.32
CA GLN A 106 -11.09 3.82 -8.06
C GLN A 106 -12.03 3.70 -6.84
N LYS A 107 -13.11 4.48 -6.79
CA LYS A 107 -14.09 4.41 -5.70
C LYS A 107 -14.81 3.06 -5.70
N ASN A 108 -15.33 2.65 -6.85
CA ASN A 108 -16.03 1.38 -6.98
C ASN A 108 -15.10 0.20 -6.67
N GLY A 109 -13.90 0.20 -7.23
CA GLY A 109 -12.89 -0.82 -6.97
C GLY A 109 -12.46 -0.87 -5.50
N PHE A 110 -12.38 0.29 -4.82
CA PHE A 110 -12.12 0.33 -3.39
C PHE A 110 -13.25 -0.33 -2.60
N GLU A 111 -14.50 0.04 -2.86
CA GLU A 111 -15.69 -0.51 -2.18
C GLU A 111 -15.80 -2.02 -2.42
N GLY A 112 -15.68 -2.48 -3.67
CA GLY A 112 -15.73 -3.90 -4.02
C GLY A 112 -14.58 -4.71 -3.41
N LEU A 113 -13.35 -4.16 -3.39
CA LEU A 113 -12.23 -4.81 -2.75
C LEU A 113 -12.41 -4.89 -1.22
N VAL A 114 -12.98 -3.86 -0.59
CA VAL A 114 -13.33 -3.89 0.85
C VAL A 114 -14.33 -5.01 1.12
N GLU A 115 -15.42 -5.10 0.35
CA GLU A 115 -16.45 -6.14 0.50
C GLU A 115 -15.86 -7.55 0.31
N PHE A 116 -15.04 -7.74 -0.73
CA PHE A 116 -14.37 -9.01 -0.99
C PHE A 116 -13.46 -9.42 0.17
N LEU A 117 -12.55 -8.54 0.58
CA LEU A 117 -11.57 -8.82 1.63
C LEU A 117 -12.20 -8.95 3.03
N ALA A 118 -13.36 -8.33 3.27
CA ALA A 118 -14.08 -8.44 4.54
C ALA A 118 -14.48 -9.88 4.88
N GLN A 119 -14.82 -10.69 3.87
CA GLN A 119 -15.18 -12.10 4.01
C GLN A 119 -14.02 -12.91 4.64
N TYR A 120 -12.78 -12.46 4.46
CA TYR A 120 -11.56 -13.09 4.96
C TYR A 120 -10.93 -12.35 6.15
N SER A 121 -11.61 -11.34 6.72
CA SER A 121 -11.06 -10.44 7.75
C SER A 121 -9.77 -9.73 7.33
N LEU A 122 -9.67 -9.39 6.05
CA LEU A 122 -8.53 -8.72 5.41
C LEU A 122 -8.88 -7.33 4.86
N ALA A 123 -10.10 -6.83 5.08
CA ALA A 123 -10.49 -5.47 4.72
C ALA A 123 -9.79 -4.44 5.61
N LYS A 124 -8.50 -4.23 5.36
CA LYS A 124 -7.64 -3.33 6.12
C LYS A 124 -7.00 -2.28 5.22
N TRP A 125 -6.91 -1.07 5.73
CA TRP A 125 -6.21 0.02 5.04
C TRP A 125 -4.80 -0.37 4.58
N THR A 126 -4.06 -1.13 5.40
CA THR A 126 -2.70 -1.59 5.07
C THR A 126 -2.66 -2.56 3.90
N ILE A 127 -3.71 -3.35 3.68
CA ILE A 127 -3.79 -4.28 2.56
C ILE A 127 -4.19 -3.56 1.27
N ILE A 128 -5.17 -2.66 1.35
CA ILE A 128 -5.71 -1.97 0.17
C ILE A 128 -4.76 -0.87 -0.29
N SER A 129 -4.27 -0.03 0.63
CA SER A 129 -3.42 1.09 0.25
C SER A 129 -2.02 0.67 -0.19
N VAL A 130 -1.52 -0.50 0.19
CA VAL A 130 -0.18 -0.93 -0.19
C VAL A 130 -0.05 -1.19 -1.69
N VAL A 131 -1.08 -1.72 -2.34
CA VAL A 131 -1.06 -1.95 -3.79
C VAL A 131 -1.11 -0.63 -4.55
N LEU A 132 -1.95 0.31 -4.13
CA LEU A 132 -1.99 1.67 -4.69
C LEU A 132 -0.66 2.39 -4.53
N TYR A 133 -0.09 2.35 -3.32
CA TYR A 133 1.21 2.94 -3.01
C TYR A 133 2.32 2.44 -3.94
N TYR A 134 2.48 1.12 -4.12
CA TYR A 134 3.50 0.59 -5.02
C TYR A 134 3.16 0.80 -6.51
N ASN A 135 1.89 0.96 -6.85
CA ASN A 135 1.50 1.27 -8.23
C ASN A 135 1.85 2.72 -8.61
N ASN A 136 1.62 3.69 -7.71
CA ASN A 136 1.91 5.11 -7.98
C ASN A 136 2.26 5.90 -6.72
N ARG A 137 3.49 5.78 -6.22
CA ARG A 137 3.97 6.45 -5.01
C ARG A 137 3.97 7.98 -5.05
N GLN A 138 3.84 8.57 -6.22
CA GLN A 138 3.80 10.03 -6.34
C GLN A 138 2.40 10.60 -6.07
N LYS A 139 1.36 9.77 -6.21
CA LYS A 139 -0.04 10.18 -6.04
C LYS A 139 -0.74 9.46 -4.91
N GLU A 140 -0.27 8.27 -4.56
CA GLU A 140 -0.94 7.38 -3.61
C GLU A 140 -0.12 7.22 -2.33
N TYR A 141 -0.81 7.09 -1.21
CA TYR A 141 -0.17 6.98 0.10
C TYR A 141 -0.46 5.62 0.75
N PHE A 142 0.57 5.08 1.40
CA PHE A 142 0.35 3.94 2.28
C PHE A 142 -0.33 4.41 3.58
N VAL A 143 -1.46 3.80 3.92
CA VAL A 143 -2.26 4.17 5.09
C VAL A 143 -2.08 3.14 6.20
N LYS A 144 -1.40 3.55 7.27
CA LYS A 144 -1.34 2.83 8.54
C LYS A 144 -2.19 3.58 9.57
N PRO A 145 -3.38 3.08 9.94
CA PRO A 145 -4.37 3.85 10.70
C PRO A 145 -3.82 4.51 11.98
N THR A 146 -3.01 3.78 12.76
CA THR A 146 -2.41 4.32 13.99
C THR A 146 -1.47 5.49 13.70
N THR A 147 -0.60 5.35 12.69
CA THR A 147 0.33 6.41 12.29
C THR A 147 -0.43 7.62 11.76
N THR A 148 -1.42 7.38 10.87
CA THR A 148 -2.25 8.43 10.29
C THR A 148 -3.00 9.21 11.38
N LYS A 149 -3.65 8.52 12.33
CA LYS A 149 -4.31 9.17 13.48
C LYS A 149 -3.35 10.00 14.33
N ASN A 150 -2.15 9.50 14.56
CA ASN A 150 -1.14 10.23 15.33
C ASN A 150 -0.66 11.49 14.59
N VAL A 151 -0.45 11.41 13.28
CA VAL A 151 -0.09 12.57 12.44
C VAL A 151 -1.20 13.61 12.46
N ILE A 152 -2.46 13.20 12.22
CA ILE A 152 -3.63 14.11 12.27
C ILE A 152 -3.70 14.81 13.63
N LYS A 153 -3.60 14.04 14.72
CA LYS A 153 -3.66 14.58 16.07
C LYS A 153 -2.50 15.54 16.39
N TYR A 154 -1.27 15.14 16.05
CA TYR A 154 -0.07 15.92 16.35
C TYR A 154 -0.06 17.27 15.62
N PHE A 155 -0.37 17.26 14.32
CA PHE A 155 -0.39 18.47 13.50
C PHE A 155 -1.73 19.21 13.52
N GLU A 156 -2.69 18.78 14.35
CA GLU A 156 -4.00 19.41 14.48
C GLU A 156 -4.69 19.60 13.12
N ILE A 157 -4.63 18.56 12.27
CA ILE A 157 -5.27 18.57 10.95
C ILE A 157 -6.77 18.50 11.17
N LYS A 158 -7.49 19.50 10.68
CA LYS A 158 -8.97 19.53 10.66
C LYS A 158 -9.44 19.23 9.26
N ASP A 159 -10.60 18.58 9.16
CA ASP A 159 -11.31 18.32 7.90
C ASP A 159 -11.67 19.64 7.19
#